data_71555f849427a44a852b4830a4cc4ed1
#
_entry.id   71555f849427a44a852b4830a4cc4ed1
#
_cell.length_a   1.000
_cell.length_b   1.000
_cell.length_c   1.000
_cell.angle_alpha   90.00
_cell.angle_beta   90.00
_cell.angle_gamma   90.00
#
_symmetry.space_group_name_H-M   'P 1'
#
loop_
_entity.id
_entity.type
_entity.pdbx_description
1 polymer ?
#
loop_
_entity_poly.entity_id
_entity_poly.type
_entity_poly.pdbx_seq_one_letter_code
_entity_poly.pdbx_strand_id
1 'polypeptide(L)'
;MHRPLTALTAALLACASALAGERATDHATAVLPPRVHALHAQPMAGLLPDDAAGPVFPAMPLRIDEQAWQTIDAGDVAWLDAVPLSDGDTVDLRLTRIDPFARGARIVVMEAGANGQAVERALPRPHVSAWAGTVAGRPGSRAFIARSDAGLQGYIQFDGRTEVISSGPQGAGGMPMISDAAALPPGDFTCGGGLPNPIEATRAGGAPRALPLTAACRQLPLAFDTDQELLAKFSGNTTSASAYVATLVAALMDIYQRDFNARPSISYLRWWATTDPWTQAGTCGGAGSDQLGELRNYWNANMQSVPRALTALLSARNLGGGCAWLWATCENPFDGYGYSVSGNLAGS
;
A
#
# COMPACT_ATOMS: atom_id res chain seq x y z
N MET A 1 -33.96 -58.27 22.43
CA MET A 1 -33.58 -57.24 23.42
C MET A 1 -33.68 -55.87 22.71
N HIS A 2 -34.84 -55.24 22.87
CA HIS A 2 -35.16 -53.93 22.31
C HIS A 2 -34.67 -52.83 23.24
N ARG A 3 -33.97 -51.84 22.74
CA ARG A 3 -33.82 -50.52 23.39
C ARG A 3 -34.17 -49.43 22.42
N PRO A 4 -34.96 -48.41 22.86
CA PRO A 4 -35.63 -47.46 21.95
C PRO A 4 -34.76 -46.28 21.57
N LEU A 5 -34.93 -45.89 20.30
CA LEU A 5 -34.57 -44.60 19.73
C LEU A 5 -35.63 -43.56 20.16
N THR A 6 -35.38 -42.79 21.20
CA THR A 6 -36.18 -41.58 21.48
C THR A 6 -35.40 -40.63 22.38
N ALA A 7 -34.51 -39.80 21.82
CA ALA A 7 -33.98 -38.60 22.46
C ALA A 7 -33.11 -37.78 21.48
N LEU A 8 -33.62 -37.45 20.25
CA LEU A 8 -32.88 -36.54 19.35
C LEU A 8 -33.77 -35.59 18.56
N THR A 9 -34.94 -35.25 19.09
CA THR A 9 -35.88 -34.34 18.40
C THR A 9 -36.30 -33.10 19.20
N ALA A 10 -35.66 -32.81 20.33
CA ALA A 10 -36.03 -31.66 21.17
C ALA A 10 -34.98 -30.50 21.19
N ALA A 11 -33.89 -30.57 20.42
CA ALA A 11 -32.83 -29.54 20.43
C ALA A 11 -32.81 -28.65 19.20
N LEU A 12 -33.72 -28.79 18.23
CA LEU A 12 -33.75 -28.03 16.98
C LEU A 12 -34.86 -27.00 16.90
N LEU A 13 -35.69 -26.80 17.93
CA LEU A 13 -36.75 -25.79 17.94
C LEU A 13 -36.49 -24.58 18.84
N ALA A 14 -35.36 -24.47 19.50
CA ALA A 14 -35.04 -23.34 20.40
C ALA A 14 -34.16 -22.23 19.78
N CYS A 15 -33.71 -22.37 18.54
CA CYS A 15 -32.89 -21.34 17.86
C CYS A 15 -33.64 -20.46 16.85
N ALA A 16 -34.94 -20.64 16.66
CA ALA A 16 -35.70 -19.88 15.67
C ALA A 16 -36.50 -18.67 16.25
N SER A 17 -36.46 -18.44 17.57
CA SER A 17 -37.24 -17.39 18.21
C SER A 17 -36.47 -16.16 18.71
N ALA A 18 -35.15 -16.08 18.43
CA ALA A 18 -34.29 -14.96 18.89
C ALA A 18 -33.86 -13.98 17.78
N LEU A 19 -34.47 -14.05 16.59
CA LEU A 19 -34.13 -13.17 15.45
C LEU A 19 -35.29 -12.27 14.99
N ALA A 20 -36.31 -12.11 15.82
CA ALA A 20 -37.48 -11.21 15.54
C ALA A 20 -37.54 -10.11 16.61
N GLY A 21 -36.45 -9.41 16.88
CA GLY A 21 -36.42 -8.27 17.78
C GLY A 21 -35.49 -7.18 17.23
N GLU A 22 -36.11 -6.02 16.97
CA GLU A 22 -35.49 -4.72 16.73
C GLU A 22 -34.75 -4.50 15.39
N ARG A 23 -35.49 -4.38 14.32
CA ARG A 23 -35.20 -3.35 13.34
C ARG A 23 -35.83 -2.03 13.82
N ALA A 24 -35.27 -1.40 14.82
CA ALA A 24 -35.36 0.03 14.95
C ALA A 24 -34.54 0.61 13.78
N THR A 25 -35.25 1.04 12.73
CA THR A 25 -34.68 1.93 11.72
C THR A 25 -34.45 3.27 12.39
N ASP A 26 -33.31 3.37 13.08
CA ASP A 26 -32.72 4.67 13.37
C ASP A 26 -32.32 5.25 12.01
N HIS A 27 -33.23 6.03 11.43
CA HIS A 27 -32.91 7.00 10.39
C HIS A 27 -32.06 8.09 11.05
N ALA A 28 -30.83 7.73 11.48
CA ALA A 28 -29.80 8.71 11.68
C ALA A 28 -29.69 9.45 10.34
N THR A 29 -30.16 10.69 10.32
CA THR A 29 -29.99 11.59 9.20
C THR A 29 -28.50 11.55 8.90
N ALA A 30 -28.11 10.88 7.82
CA ALA A 30 -26.70 10.75 7.45
C ALA A 30 -26.21 12.18 7.22
N VAL A 31 -25.46 12.71 8.20
CA VAL A 31 -24.82 14.00 8.08
C VAL A 31 -23.86 13.86 6.91
N LEU A 32 -24.17 14.53 5.81
CA LEU A 32 -23.29 14.53 4.66
C LEU A 32 -21.94 15.10 5.12
N PRO A 33 -20.82 14.46 4.73
CA PRO A 33 -19.51 14.97 5.08
C PRO A 33 -19.36 16.40 4.55
N PRO A 34 -18.62 17.26 5.25
CA PRO A 34 -18.40 18.61 4.79
C PRO A 34 -17.73 18.60 3.42
N ARG A 35 -18.18 19.48 2.54
CA ARG A 35 -17.47 19.76 1.28
C ARG A 35 -16.30 20.67 1.57
N VAL A 36 -15.13 20.30 1.11
CA VAL A 36 -13.89 20.99 1.45
C VAL A 36 -13.08 21.28 0.18
N HIS A 37 -12.73 22.53 -0.02
CA HIS A 37 -11.82 22.95 -1.10
C HIS A 37 -10.39 23.00 -0.57
N ALA A 38 -9.71 21.85 -0.54
CA ALA A 38 -8.40 21.69 0.09
C ALA A 38 -7.21 21.76 -0.89
N LEU A 39 -7.45 21.63 -2.19
CA LEU A 39 -6.42 21.66 -3.22
C LEU A 39 -6.71 22.77 -4.23
N HIS A 40 -5.75 23.66 -4.46
CA HIS A 40 -5.88 24.79 -5.34
C HIS A 40 -4.82 24.76 -6.43
N ALA A 41 -5.18 25.10 -7.67
CA ALA A 41 -4.20 25.37 -8.71
C ALA A 41 -3.34 26.58 -8.35
N GLN A 42 -2.05 26.50 -8.59
CA GLN A 42 -1.12 27.59 -8.37
C GLN A 42 -0.52 28.04 -9.71
N PRO A 43 -0.48 29.35 -10.02
CA PRO A 43 0.18 29.82 -11.23
C PRO A 43 1.67 29.46 -11.24
N MET A 44 2.18 29.00 -12.38
CA MET A 44 3.60 28.65 -12.57
C MET A 44 4.56 29.86 -12.58
N ALA A 45 4.02 31.09 -12.68
CA ALA A 45 4.84 32.31 -12.79
C ALA A 45 5.80 32.42 -11.59
N GLY A 46 7.10 32.38 -11.88
CA GLY A 46 8.17 32.53 -10.89
C GLY A 46 8.57 31.28 -10.11
N LEU A 47 8.03 30.10 -10.45
CA LEU A 47 8.34 28.85 -9.76
C LEU A 47 9.46 28.02 -10.41
N LEU A 48 9.76 28.24 -11.70
CA LEU A 48 10.85 27.56 -12.38
C LEU A 48 12.07 28.50 -12.44
N PRO A 49 13.28 28.03 -12.10
CA PRO A 49 14.50 28.75 -12.43
C PRO A 49 14.62 28.92 -13.94
N ASP A 50 15.09 30.06 -14.40
CA ASP A 50 15.27 30.38 -15.85
C ASP A 50 16.20 29.40 -16.60
N ASP A 51 16.94 28.56 -15.87
CA ASP A 51 17.94 27.60 -16.35
C ASP A 51 17.56 26.13 -16.14
N ALA A 52 16.31 25.82 -15.80
CA ALA A 52 15.84 24.45 -15.68
C ALA A 52 15.80 23.74 -17.05
N ALA A 53 16.96 23.22 -17.49
CA ALA A 53 17.13 22.48 -18.75
C ALA A 53 16.63 21.02 -18.68
N GLY A 54 15.56 20.74 -17.93
CA GLY A 54 14.90 19.43 -17.90
C GLY A 54 13.69 19.38 -18.84
N PRO A 55 13.22 18.19 -19.23
CA PRO A 55 11.99 18.06 -19.98
C PRO A 55 10.83 18.69 -19.18
N VAL A 56 10.23 19.75 -19.74
CA VAL A 56 9.07 20.41 -19.15
C VAL A 56 7.86 19.50 -19.43
N PHE A 57 7.46 18.73 -18.43
CA PHE A 57 6.19 18.01 -18.50
C PHE A 57 5.04 18.96 -18.19
N PRO A 58 3.89 18.84 -18.89
CA PRO A 58 2.70 19.60 -18.54
C PRO A 58 2.24 19.15 -17.14
N ALA A 59 2.57 19.94 -16.15
CA ALA A 59 2.22 19.71 -14.77
C ALA A 59 1.72 21.01 -14.15
N MET A 60 0.65 20.90 -13.35
CA MET A 60 0.07 22.04 -12.65
C MET A 60 0.48 21.96 -11.17
N PRO A 61 1.13 22.98 -10.62
CA PRO A 61 1.41 23.06 -9.20
C PRO A 61 0.12 23.18 -8.38
N LEU A 62 0.12 22.48 -7.24
CA LEU A 62 -0.99 22.49 -6.30
C LEU A 62 -0.55 23.17 -4.99
N ARG A 63 -1.44 23.97 -4.43
CA ARG A 63 -1.33 24.50 -3.08
C ARG A 63 -2.33 23.78 -2.19
N ILE A 64 -1.89 23.32 -1.03
CA ILE A 64 -2.73 22.70 -0.03
C ILE A 64 -3.24 23.78 0.93
N ASP A 65 -4.55 23.82 1.17
CA ASP A 65 -5.13 24.57 2.26
C ASP A 65 -5.06 23.73 3.54
N GLU A 66 -4.18 24.13 4.45
CA GLU A 66 -3.89 23.38 5.68
C GLU A 66 -5.12 23.26 6.60
N GLN A 67 -5.90 24.33 6.73
CA GLN A 67 -7.08 24.32 7.60
C GLN A 67 -8.19 23.43 7.01
N ALA A 68 -8.36 23.53 5.69
CA ALA A 68 -9.29 22.67 4.98
C ALA A 68 -8.88 21.19 5.07
N TRP A 69 -7.57 20.91 4.95
CA TRP A 69 -7.07 19.54 5.10
C TRP A 69 -7.26 18.97 6.51
N GLN A 70 -7.04 19.75 7.54
CA GLN A 70 -7.31 19.33 8.93
C GLN A 70 -8.78 18.97 9.16
N THR A 71 -9.71 19.65 8.46
CA THR A 71 -11.13 19.29 8.50
C THR A 71 -11.39 17.91 7.90
N ILE A 72 -10.70 17.56 6.81
CA ILE A 72 -10.75 16.23 6.20
C ILE A 72 -10.19 15.19 7.18
N ASP A 73 -9.04 15.46 7.78
CA ASP A 73 -8.36 14.55 8.68
C ASP A 73 -9.13 14.24 9.98
N ALA A 74 -10.09 15.04 10.32
CA ALA A 74 -10.96 14.81 11.48
C ALA A 74 -12.06 13.75 11.22
N GLY A 75 -12.31 13.36 9.95
CA GLY A 75 -13.41 12.46 9.57
C GLY A 75 -12.93 11.15 8.94
N ASP A 76 -13.89 10.26 8.71
CA ASP A 76 -13.67 9.00 7.98
C ASP A 76 -14.15 9.07 6.53
N VAL A 77 -14.94 10.09 6.20
CA VAL A 77 -15.45 10.37 4.85
C VAL A 77 -15.19 11.83 4.53
N ALA A 78 -14.71 12.10 3.33
CA ALA A 78 -14.43 13.46 2.86
C ALA A 78 -15.06 13.70 1.49
N TRP A 79 -15.43 14.95 1.24
CA TRP A 79 -15.81 15.44 -0.06
C TRP A 79 -14.89 16.61 -0.42
N LEU A 80 -13.97 16.35 -1.38
CA LEU A 80 -13.08 17.37 -1.91
C LEU A 80 -13.74 18.03 -3.12
N ASP A 81 -14.02 19.32 -3.00
CA ASP A 81 -14.61 20.09 -4.09
C ASP A 81 -13.54 20.69 -4.99
N ALA A 82 -13.83 20.74 -6.27
CA ALA A 82 -13.08 21.47 -7.30
C ALA A 82 -11.56 21.15 -7.28
N VAL A 83 -11.21 19.87 -7.16
CA VAL A 83 -9.80 19.43 -7.27
C VAL A 83 -9.29 19.72 -8.67
N PRO A 84 -8.20 20.51 -8.81
CA PRO A 84 -7.66 20.86 -10.12
C PRO A 84 -7.10 19.64 -10.85
N LEU A 85 -7.21 19.62 -12.17
CA LEU A 85 -6.61 18.66 -13.09
C LEU A 85 -5.49 19.34 -13.90
N SER A 86 -4.64 18.56 -14.53
CA SER A 86 -3.48 19.05 -15.29
C SER A 86 -3.85 19.95 -16.47
N ASP A 87 -5.05 19.80 -17.02
CA ASP A 87 -5.59 20.61 -18.14
C ASP A 87 -6.30 21.90 -17.69
N GLY A 88 -6.40 22.14 -16.39
CA GLY A 88 -7.08 23.30 -15.81
C GLY A 88 -8.56 23.07 -15.49
N ASP A 89 -9.14 21.94 -15.86
CA ASP A 89 -10.46 21.53 -15.40
C ASP A 89 -10.44 21.17 -13.91
N THR A 90 -11.61 20.92 -13.33
CA THR A 90 -11.75 20.50 -11.94
C THR A 90 -12.70 19.32 -11.79
N VAL A 91 -12.51 18.53 -10.73
CA VAL A 91 -13.40 17.43 -10.35
C VAL A 91 -13.69 17.44 -8.87
N ASP A 92 -14.86 16.94 -8.49
CA ASP A 92 -15.20 16.68 -7.09
C ASP A 92 -14.91 15.24 -6.74
N LEU A 93 -14.30 15.00 -5.58
CA LEU A 93 -13.96 13.66 -5.10
C LEU A 93 -14.77 13.29 -3.87
N ARG A 94 -15.30 12.06 -3.85
CA ARG A 94 -15.88 11.42 -2.67
C ARG A 94 -14.92 10.37 -2.17
N LEU A 95 -14.40 10.55 -0.97
CA LEU A 95 -13.30 9.77 -0.43
C LEU A 95 -13.69 9.15 0.92
N THR A 96 -13.13 7.99 1.18
CA THR A 96 -13.21 7.30 2.47
C THR A 96 -11.79 7.08 2.97
N ARG A 97 -11.57 7.30 4.26
CA ARG A 97 -10.26 7.08 4.89
C ARG A 97 -9.86 5.62 4.81
N ILE A 98 -8.58 5.40 4.54
CA ILE A 98 -7.95 4.07 4.62
C ILE A 98 -6.76 4.10 5.57
N ASP A 99 -6.62 3.06 6.38
CA ASP A 99 -5.46 2.86 7.27
C ASP A 99 -4.59 1.74 6.68
N PRO A 100 -3.36 2.02 6.23
CA PRO A 100 -2.46 1.03 5.68
C PRO A 100 -1.87 0.07 6.73
N PHE A 101 -2.11 0.29 8.02
CA PHE A 101 -1.55 -0.52 9.07
C PHE A 101 -2.53 -1.58 9.59
N ALA A 102 -2.07 -2.80 9.74
CA ALA A 102 -2.80 -3.82 10.47
C ALA A 102 -2.90 -3.47 11.96
N ARG A 103 -3.91 -4.01 12.64
CA ARG A 103 -4.01 -3.88 14.09
C ARG A 103 -2.77 -4.49 14.75
N GLY A 104 -2.08 -3.72 15.59
CA GLY A 104 -0.86 -4.15 16.26
C GLY A 104 0.39 -4.15 15.37
N ALA A 105 0.36 -3.49 14.21
CA ALA A 105 1.52 -3.36 13.34
C ALA A 105 2.75 -2.82 14.09
N ARG A 106 3.91 -3.40 13.82
CA ARG A 106 5.19 -2.99 14.39
C ARG A 106 6.08 -2.39 13.32
N ILE A 107 6.67 -1.24 13.62
CA ILE A 107 7.72 -0.63 12.82
C ILE A 107 8.98 -0.63 13.65
N VAL A 108 10.08 -1.08 13.07
CA VAL A 108 11.34 -1.22 13.78
C VAL A 108 12.51 -0.73 12.93
N VAL A 109 13.59 -0.31 13.59
CA VAL A 109 14.87 -0.03 12.96
C VAL A 109 15.96 -0.88 13.61
N MET A 110 16.82 -1.44 12.78
CA MET A 110 18.05 -2.14 13.20
C MET A 110 19.18 -1.13 13.27
N GLU A 111 19.74 -0.93 14.46
CA GLU A 111 20.81 0.01 14.74
C GLU A 111 22.04 -0.73 15.24
N ALA A 112 23.22 -0.13 15.11
CA ALA A 112 24.44 -0.71 15.67
C ALA A 112 24.40 -0.65 17.20
N GLY A 113 24.38 -1.81 17.84
CA GLY A 113 24.55 -1.93 19.31
C GLY A 113 25.98 -1.74 19.78
N ALA A 114 26.17 -1.69 21.09
CA ALA A 114 27.47 -1.44 21.74
C ALA A 114 28.58 -2.45 21.33
N ASN A 115 28.19 -3.66 20.94
CA ASN A 115 29.10 -4.73 20.51
C ASN A 115 29.21 -4.88 18.98
N GLY A 116 28.72 -3.87 18.21
CA GLY A 116 28.67 -3.94 16.74
C GLY A 116 27.59 -4.88 16.17
N GLN A 117 26.79 -5.54 17.01
CA GLN A 117 25.65 -6.33 16.56
C GLN A 117 24.45 -5.43 16.29
N ALA A 118 23.63 -5.79 15.31
CA ALA A 118 22.40 -5.06 15.04
C ALA A 118 21.38 -5.29 16.16
N VAL A 119 20.82 -4.22 16.70
CA VAL A 119 19.82 -4.22 17.76
C VAL A 119 18.53 -3.62 17.23
N GLU A 120 17.40 -4.27 17.50
CA GLU A 120 16.09 -3.80 17.11
C GLU A 120 15.60 -2.71 18.06
N ARG A 121 15.17 -1.56 17.51
CA ARG A 121 14.46 -0.50 18.23
C ARG A 121 13.09 -0.23 17.59
N ALA A 122 12.05 -0.22 18.40
CA ALA A 122 10.70 0.11 17.95
C ALA A 122 10.58 1.59 17.53
N LEU A 123 9.82 1.82 16.48
CA LEU A 123 9.48 3.15 15.97
C LEU A 123 7.98 3.42 16.11
N PRO A 124 7.57 4.68 16.31
CA PRO A 124 6.16 5.06 16.21
C PRO A 124 5.65 4.91 14.77
N ARG A 125 4.34 4.77 14.61
CA ARG A 125 3.72 4.86 13.30
C ARG A 125 3.85 6.28 12.76
N PRO A 126 4.21 6.47 11.47
CA PRO A 126 4.21 7.79 10.85
C PRO A 126 2.77 8.29 10.72
N HIS A 127 2.61 9.59 10.71
CA HIS A 127 1.33 10.20 10.35
C HIS A 127 1.16 10.13 8.82
N VAL A 128 0.16 9.40 8.37
CA VAL A 128 -0.24 9.32 6.96
C VAL A 128 -1.76 9.44 6.89
N SER A 129 -2.22 10.47 6.22
CA SER A 129 -3.63 10.68 5.89
C SER A 129 -3.89 10.12 4.50
N ALA A 130 -4.50 8.93 4.40
CA ALA A 130 -4.74 8.25 3.14
C ALA A 130 -6.23 8.04 2.88
N TRP A 131 -6.64 8.29 1.64
CA TRP A 131 -8.02 8.35 1.19
C TRP A 131 -8.20 7.67 -0.15
N ALA A 132 -9.25 6.90 -0.30
CA ALA A 132 -9.63 6.28 -1.56
C ALA A 132 -11.11 6.48 -1.86
N GLY A 133 -11.45 6.59 -3.13
CA GLY A 133 -12.83 6.79 -3.53
C GLY A 133 -13.04 7.00 -5.01
N THR A 134 -13.93 7.93 -5.37
CA THR A 134 -14.38 8.12 -6.75
C THR A 134 -14.52 9.61 -7.10
N VAL A 135 -14.52 9.91 -8.40
CA VAL A 135 -14.93 11.21 -8.93
C VAL A 135 -16.46 11.28 -8.92
N ALA A 136 -17.01 12.36 -8.36
CA ALA A 136 -18.45 12.56 -8.27
C ALA A 136 -19.08 12.63 -9.67
N GLY A 137 -20.18 11.92 -9.87
CA GLY A 137 -20.87 11.89 -11.16
C GLY A 137 -20.19 11.10 -12.27
N ARG A 138 -19.06 10.42 -12.00
CA ARG A 138 -18.31 9.61 -12.98
C ARG A 138 -18.30 8.13 -12.56
N PRO A 139 -19.24 7.30 -12.98
CA PRO A 139 -19.26 5.87 -12.69
C PRO A 139 -17.98 5.18 -13.19
N GLY A 140 -17.43 4.27 -12.39
CA GLY A 140 -16.19 3.56 -12.73
C GLY A 140 -14.90 4.35 -12.52
N SER A 141 -14.99 5.62 -12.08
CA SER A 141 -13.83 6.42 -11.72
C SER A 141 -13.18 5.96 -10.41
N ARG A 142 -11.93 6.39 -10.21
CA ARG A 142 -11.13 6.13 -9.02
C ARG A 142 -10.38 7.38 -8.60
N ALA A 143 -10.20 7.54 -7.30
CA ALA A 143 -9.33 8.54 -6.74
C ALA A 143 -8.63 7.96 -5.50
N PHE A 144 -7.34 8.18 -5.41
CA PHE A 144 -6.52 7.90 -4.25
C PHE A 144 -5.68 9.14 -3.96
N ILE A 145 -5.67 9.57 -2.71
CA ILE A 145 -4.84 10.68 -2.26
C ILE A 145 -4.27 10.31 -0.90
N ALA A 146 -2.96 10.47 -0.72
CA ALA A 146 -2.30 10.30 0.56
C ALA A 146 -1.40 11.50 0.85
N ARG A 147 -1.46 11.97 2.08
CA ARG A 147 -0.64 13.06 2.59
C ARG A 147 0.14 12.61 3.81
N SER A 148 1.39 13.00 3.86
CA SER A 148 2.29 12.84 5.00
C SER A 148 3.19 14.07 5.13
N ASP A 149 4.06 14.09 6.12
CA ASP A 149 5.09 15.14 6.26
C ASP A 149 6.03 15.20 5.04
N ALA A 150 6.10 14.13 4.25
CA ALA A 150 6.90 14.05 3.04
C ALA A 150 6.17 14.56 1.78
N GLY A 151 4.91 15.01 1.90
CA GLY A 151 4.16 15.60 0.80
C GLY A 151 2.85 14.91 0.46
N LEU A 152 2.29 15.25 -0.70
CA LEU A 152 1.04 14.75 -1.26
C LEU A 152 1.32 13.82 -2.42
N GLN A 153 0.72 12.64 -2.41
CA GLN A 153 0.81 11.63 -3.46
C GLN A 153 -0.59 11.13 -3.82
N GLY A 154 -0.83 10.80 -5.08
CA GLY A 154 -2.12 10.28 -5.45
C GLY A 154 -2.32 10.03 -6.93
N TYR A 155 -3.52 9.58 -7.27
CA TYR A 155 -3.99 9.47 -8.64
C TYR A 155 -5.51 9.67 -8.72
N ILE A 156 -5.97 10.15 -9.86
CA ILE A 156 -7.38 10.29 -10.20
C ILE A 156 -7.60 9.66 -11.57
N GLN A 157 -8.45 8.64 -11.66
CA GLN A 157 -8.74 7.89 -12.88
C GLN A 157 -10.20 8.03 -13.25
N PHE A 158 -10.49 8.50 -14.45
CA PHE A 158 -11.84 8.63 -14.99
C PHE A 158 -11.79 8.76 -16.52
N ASP A 159 -12.82 8.31 -17.18
CA ASP A 159 -12.98 8.44 -18.65
C ASP A 159 -11.75 8.01 -19.47
N GLY A 160 -11.01 6.98 -19.00
CA GLY A 160 -9.82 6.45 -19.66
C GLY A 160 -8.54 7.25 -19.46
N ARG A 161 -8.55 8.36 -18.71
CA ARG A 161 -7.35 9.14 -18.34
C ARG A 161 -6.95 8.91 -16.89
N THR A 162 -5.69 9.15 -16.60
CA THR A 162 -5.13 9.10 -15.25
C THR A 162 -4.35 10.38 -14.98
N GLU A 163 -4.77 11.11 -13.95
CA GLU A 163 -3.99 12.19 -13.35
C GLU A 163 -3.14 11.63 -12.22
N VAL A 164 -1.89 12.06 -12.14
CA VAL A 164 -0.94 11.69 -11.07
C VAL A 164 -0.62 12.93 -10.24
N ILE A 165 -0.74 12.82 -8.94
CA ILE A 165 -0.35 13.85 -7.97
C ILE A 165 0.94 13.40 -7.29
N SER A 166 1.96 14.23 -7.29
CA SER A 166 3.23 13.94 -6.64
C SER A 166 3.91 15.20 -6.12
N SER A 167 4.47 15.11 -4.91
CA SER A 167 5.36 16.13 -4.34
C SER A 167 6.85 15.84 -4.65
N GLY A 168 7.13 14.94 -5.57
CA GLY A 168 8.48 14.47 -5.87
C GLY A 168 9.00 13.44 -4.86
N PRO A 169 10.31 13.23 -4.82
CA PRO A 169 10.93 12.27 -3.91
C PRO A 169 10.54 12.53 -2.44
N GLN A 170 10.13 11.48 -1.75
CA GLN A 170 9.73 11.57 -0.35
C GLN A 170 10.88 12.09 0.52
N GLY A 171 10.61 13.12 1.33
CA GLY A 171 11.63 13.81 2.14
C GLY A 171 12.29 15.02 1.45
N ALA A 172 12.02 15.26 0.18
CA ALA A 172 12.52 16.46 -0.51
C ALA A 172 11.65 17.71 -0.26
N GLY A 173 10.45 17.55 0.32
CA GLY A 173 9.54 18.67 0.62
C GLY A 173 9.05 19.42 -0.62
N GLY A 174 8.99 18.74 -1.78
CA GLY A 174 8.59 19.32 -3.04
C GLY A 174 7.15 19.83 -3.04
N MET A 175 6.89 20.86 -3.85
CA MET A 175 5.54 21.34 -4.12
C MET A 175 4.74 20.22 -4.81
N PRO A 176 3.52 19.91 -4.36
CA PRO A 176 2.70 18.93 -5.07
C PRO A 176 2.36 19.44 -6.48
N MET A 177 2.51 18.54 -7.43
CA MET A 177 2.18 18.76 -8.84
C MET A 177 1.13 17.74 -9.27
N ILE A 178 0.23 18.12 -10.14
CA ILE A 178 -0.66 17.21 -10.85
C ILE A 178 -0.33 17.18 -12.34
N SER A 179 -0.26 15.98 -12.91
CA SER A 179 0.13 15.76 -14.31
C SER A 179 -0.72 14.64 -14.92
N ASP A 180 -0.99 14.73 -16.21
CA ASP A 180 -1.52 13.59 -16.96
C ASP A 180 -0.45 12.48 -17.00
N ALA A 181 -0.81 11.27 -16.59
CA ALA A 181 0.10 10.11 -16.62
C ALA A 181 0.64 9.80 -18.03
N ALA A 182 -0.13 10.11 -19.07
CA ALA A 182 0.29 9.92 -20.47
C ALA A 182 1.42 10.87 -20.89
N ALA A 183 1.60 11.99 -20.18
CA ALA A 183 2.66 12.96 -20.42
C ALA A 183 3.95 12.65 -19.65
N LEU A 184 3.91 11.72 -18.69
CA LEU A 184 5.07 11.34 -17.91
C LEU A 184 6.00 10.41 -18.73
N PRO A 185 7.33 10.48 -18.53
CA PRO A 185 8.24 9.57 -19.19
C PRO A 185 7.92 8.12 -18.78
N PRO A 186 8.06 7.15 -19.70
CA PRO A 186 7.93 5.75 -19.33
C PRO A 186 8.93 5.39 -18.24
N GLY A 187 8.46 4.74 -17.19
CA GLY A 187 9.33 4.25 -16.13
C GLY A 187 10.28 3.16 -16.63
N ASP A 188 11.50 3.14 -16.13
CA ASP A 188 12.52 2.12 -16.44
C ASP A 188 12.21 0.75 -15.78
N PHE A 189 10.97 0.52 -15.37
CA PHE A 189 10.56 -0.70 -14.69
C PHE A 189 10.19 -1.79 -15.68
N THR A 190 10.96 -2.88 -15.69
CA THR A 190 10.64 -4.08 -16.47
C THR A 190 10.17 -5.19 -15.50
N CYS A 191 8.95 -5.67 -15.66
CA CYS A 191 8.54 -6.91 -14.99
C CYS A 191 9.37 -8.06 -15.57
N GLY A 192 10.22 -8.69 -14.75
CA GLY A 192 10.94 -9.90 -15.12
C GLY A 192 9.97 -11.07 -15.33
N GLY A 193 9.47 -11.24 -16.56
CA GLY A 193 8.69 -12.41 -16.92
C GLY A 193 9.58 -13.62 -17.09
N GLY A 194 9.16 -14.79 -16.62
CA GLY A 194 9.74 -16.07 -16.97
C GLY A 194 10.65 -16.75 -15.95
N LEU A 195 10.61 -16.37 -14.68
CA LEU A 195 11.28 -17.17 -13.66
C LEU A 195 10.57 -18.52 -13.47
N PRO A 196 11.32 -19.65 -13.46
CA PRO A 196 10.73 -20.95 -13.13
C PRO A 196 10.09 -20.88 -11.75
N ASN A 197 8.79 -21.20 -11.68
CA ASN A 197 8.08 -21.27 -10.42
C ASN A 197 8.30 -22.65 -9.78
N PRO A 198 9.06 -22.78 -8.70
CA PRO A 198 9.28 -24.07 -8.05
C PRO A 198 7.98 -24.70 -7.53
N ILE A 199 6.91 -23.93 -7.37
CA ILE A 199 5.61 -24.39 -6.91
C ILE A 199 4.80 -25.03 -8.05
N GLU A 200 4.98 -24.61 -9.30
CA GLU A 200 4.32 -25.23 -10.45
C GLU A 200 4.73 -26.69 -10.63
N ALA A 201 5.99 -27.02 -10.35
CA ALA A 201 6.48 -28.39 -10.42
C ALA A 201 5.83 -29.34 -9.40
N THR A 202 5.36 -28.81 -8.27
CA THR A 202 4.72 -29.60 -7.20
C THR A 202 3.18 -29.59 -7.29
N ARG A 203 2.58 -28.66 -8.03
CA ARG A 203 1.12 -28.49 -8.16
C ARG A 203 0.54 -28.94 -9.52
N ALA A 204 1.27 -29.68 -10.30
CA ALA A 204 0.76 -30.21 -11.58
C ALA A 204 -0.49 -31.10 -11.36
N GLY A 205 -1.65 -30.49 -11.17
CA GLY A 205 -2.93 -31.17 -10.99
C GLY A 205 -4.10 -30.34 -10.47
N GLY A 206 -3.90 -29.14 -9.96
CA GLY A 206 -4.99 -28.31 -9.42
C GLY A 206 -5.27 -27.08 -10.29
N ALA A 207 -6.41 -27.05 -11.01
CA ALA A 207 -6.85 -25.81 -11.63
C ALA A 207 -7.03 -24.69 -10.57
N PRO A 208 -6.66 -23.43 -10.88
CA PRO A 208 -6.90 -22.33 -9.99
C PRO A 208 -8.39 -22.25 -9.68
N ARG A 209 -8.74 -22.38 -8.40
CA ARG A 209 -10.12 -22.26 -7.96
C ARG A 209 -10.46 -20.77 -7.89
N ALA A 210 -11.24 -20.29 -8.86
CA ALA A 210 -11.80 -18.97 -8.82
C ALA A 210 -12.56 -18.80 -7.50
N LEU A 211 -12.13 -17.88 -6.64
CA LEU A 211 -12.86 -17.53 -5.42
C LEU A 211 -14.04 -16.64 -5.82
N PRO A 212 -15.25 -16.88 -5.29
CA PRO A 212 -16.37 -15.99 -5.57
C PRO A 212 -16.05 -14.59 -5.04
N LEU A 213 -16.19 -13.57 -5.89
CA LEU A 213 -16.00 -12.15 -5.55
C LEU A 213 -16.98 -11.63 -4.47
N THR A 214 -17.98 -12.44 -4.11
CA THR A 214 -18.95 -12.16 -3.05
C THR A 214 -18.45 -12.51 -1.64
N ALA A 215 -17.25 -13.07 -1.50
CA ALA A 215 -16.67 -13.34 -0.19
C ALA A 215 -16.35 -12.01 0.54
N ALA A 216 -16.47 -12.01 1.87
CA ALA A 216 -16.06 -10.88 2.70
C ALA A 216 -14.61 -10.45 2.38
N CYS A 217 -14.36 -9.13 2.37
CA CYS A 217 -13.04 -8.58 2.11
C CYS A 217 -11.99 -9.23 3.03
N ARG A 218 -10.95 -9.79 2.44
CA ARG A 218 -9.91 -10.50 3.18
C ARG A 218 -8.81 -9.53 3.60
N GLN A 219 -8.48 -9.54 4.89
CA GLN A 219 -7.29 -8.86 5.38
C GLN A 219 -6.04 -9.65 4.98
N LEU A 220 -5.06 -8.96 4.43
CA LEU A 220 -3.80 -9.55 3.98
C LEU A 220 -2.63 -8.86 4.72
N PRO A 221 -2.25 -9.32 5.92
CA PRO A 221 -1.14 -8.72 6.65
C PRO A 221 0.18 -8.98 5.93
N LEU A 222 0.89 -7.90 5.58
CA LEU A 222 2.17 -7.92 4.89
C LEU A 222 3.28 -7.54 5.86
N ALA A 223 4.39 -8.28 5.81
CA ALA A 223 5.63 -7.90 6.44
C ALA A 223 6.57 -7.31 5.39
N PHE A 224 7.15 -6.17 5.70
CA PHE A 224 8.12 -5.50 4.85
C PHE A 224 9.49 -5.51 5.50
N ASP A 225 10.49 -5.88 4.73
CA ASP A 225 11.90 -5.67 5.02
C ASP A 225 12.48 -4.66 4.04
N THR A 226 13.57 -4.04 4.39
CA THR A 226 14.20 -3.04 3.53
C THR A 226 15.69 -3.32 3.40
N ASP A 227 16.38 -2.57 2.55
CA ASP A 227 17.83 -2.46 2.58
C ASP A 227 18.28 -1.11 3.16
N GLN A 228 19.57 -1.01 3.45
CA GLN A 228 20.18 0.22 3.94
C GLN A 228 20.11 1.33 2.88
N GLU A 229 20.23 0.97 1.61
CA GLU A 229 20.19 1.90 0.49
C GLU A 229 18.83 2.58 0.34
N LEU A 230 17.73 1.89 0.65
CA LEU A 230 16.41 2.52 0.65
C LEU A 230 16.29 3.55 1.76
N LEU A 231 16.76 3.25 2.98
CA LEU A 231 16.76 4.22 4.06
C LEU A 231 17.64 5.43 3.74
N ALA A 232 18.76 5.23 3.04
CA ALA A 232 19.65 6.31 2.60
C ALA A 232 18.98 7.29 1.63
N LYS A 233 17.97 6.85 0.82
CA LYS A 233 17.15 7.75 -0.02
C LYS A 233 16.38 8.80 0.79
N PHE A 234 16.14 8.52 2.07
CA PHE A 234 15.49 9.43 3.03
C PHE A 234 16.50 10.08 3.98
N SER A 235 17.81 10.09 3.64
CA SER A 235 18.87 10.61 4.51
C SER A 235 18.88 10.02 5.92
N GLY A 236 18.46 8.76 6.06
CA GLY A 236 18.35 8.06 7.33
C GLY A 236 17.08 8.41 8.14
N ASN A 237 16.18 9.23 7.62
CA ASN A 237 14.94 9.61 8.32
C ASN A 237 13.92 8.47 8.25
N THR A 238 13.84 7.68 9.31
CA THR A 238 12.93 6.54 9.43
C THR A 238 11.44 6.93 9.42
N THR A 239 11.09 8.14 9.86
CA THR A 239 9.71 8.63 9.85
C THR A 239 9.23 8.87 8.41
N SER A 240 10.01 9.63 7.63
CA SER A 240 9.69 9.88 6.21
C SER A 240 9.72 8.59 5.38
N ALA A 241 10.70 7.73 5.63
CA ALA A 241 10.80 6.42 4.97
C ALA A 241 9.57 5.54 5.29
N SER A 242 9.13 5.49 6.55
CA SER A 242 7.94 4.73 6.95
C SER A 242 6.65 5.32 6.37
N ALA A 243 6.57 6.66 6.26
CA ALA A 243 5.44 7.33 5.60
C ALA A 243 5.37 6.99 4.10
N TYR A 244 6.52 6.90 3.42
CA TYR A 244 6.59 6.45 2.03
C TYR A 244 6.03 5.03 1.87
N VAL A 245 6.48 4.07 2.67
CA VAL A 245 5.97 2.68 2.59
C VAL A 245 4.48 2.63 2.93
N ALA A 246 4.04 3.38 3.92
CA ALA A 246 2.62 3.45 4.29
C ALA A 246 1.76 4.03 3.14
N THR A 247 2.25 5.03 2.42
CA THR A 247 1.60 5.60 1.24
C THR A 247 1.50 4.58 0.10
N LEU A 248 2.58 3.85 -0.19
CA LEU A 248 2.57 2.78 -1.20
C LEU A 248 1.55 1.68 -0.85
N VAL A 249 1.53 1.23 0.41
CA VAL A 249 0.59 0.20 0.85
C VAL A 249 -0.84 0.70 0.83
N ALA A 250 -1.09 1.97 1.15
CA ALA A 250 -2.42 2.57 1.03
C ALA A 250 -2.92 2.58 -0.43
N ALA A 251 -2.06 2.96 -1.39
CA ALA A 251 -2.39 2.87 -2.82
C ALA A 251 -2.64 1.42 -3.25
N LEU A 252 -1.82 0.48 -2.76
CA LEU A 252 -1.99 -0.95 -3.03
C LEU A 252 -3.32 -1.47 -2.45
N MET A 253 -3.75 -0.99 -1.28
CA MET A 253 -5.06 -1.34 -0.70
C MET A 253 -6.21 -0.95 -1.61
N ASP A 254 -6.21 0.26 -2.18
CA ASP A 254 -7.28 0.69 -3.10
C ASP A 254 -7.35 -0.23 -4.32
N ILE A 255 -6.19 -0.56 -4.92
CA ILE A 255 -6.10 -1.44 -6.10
C ILE A 255 -6.57 -2.86 -5.76
N TYR A 256 -6.06 -3.46 -4.69
CA TYR A 256 -6.35 -4.86 -4.34
C TYR A 256 -7.78 -5.04 -3.82
N GLN A 257 -8.33 -4.05 -3.13
CA GLN A 257 -9.72 -4.10 -2.71
C GLN A 257 -10.66 -4.11 -3.91
N ARG A 258 -10.33 -3.33 -4.94
CA ARG A 258 -11.08 -3.31 -6.21
C ARG A 258 -10.98 -4.61 -6.97
N ASP A 259 -9.75 -5.10 -7.18
CA ASP A 259 -9.49 -6.16 -8.14
C ASP A 259 -9.62 -7.56 -7.53
N PHE A 260 -9.33 -7.71 -6.25
CA PHE A 260 -9.24 -9.00 -5.57
C PHE A 260 -10.11 -9.11 -4.32
N ASN A 261 -10.84 -8.07 -3.95
CA ASN A 261 -11.56 -7.99 -2.67
C ASN A 261 -10.66 -8.34 -1.47
N ALA A 262 -9.42 -7.87 -1.50
CA ALA A 262 -8.41 -8.08 -0.47
C ALA A 262 -7.85 -6.74 0.00
N ARG A 263 -7.53 -6.63 1.29
CA ARG A 263 -6.95 -5.45 1.91
C ARG A 263 -5.54 -5.77 2.43
N PRO A 264 -4.50 -5.55 1.62
CA PRO A 264 -3.12 -5.61 2.11
C PRO A 264 -2.92 -4.54 3.20
N SER A 265 -2.19 -4.88 4.24
CA SER A 265 -1.90 -3.95 5.34
C SER A 265 -0.55 -4.27 5.96
N ILE A 266 0.16 -3.27 6.42
CA ILE A 266 1.46 -3.43 7.09
C ILE A 266 1.24 -4.09 8.43
N SER A 267 1.73 -5.31 8.63
CA SER A 267 1.81 -5.96 9.93
C SER A 267 3.17 -5.76 10.61
N TYR A 268 4.21 -5.65 9.80
CA TYR A 268 5.59 -5.43 10.23
C TYR A 268 6.36 -4.66 9.17
N LEU A 269 7.22 -3.70 9.61
CA LEU A 269 8.12 -2.96 8.73
C LEU A 269 9.46 -2.82 9.43
N ARG A 270 10.55 -3.25 8.78
CA ARG A 270 11.91 -3.19 9.31
C ARG A 270 12.82 -2.34 8.44
N TRP A 271 13.49 -1.41 9.08
CA TRP A 271 14.52 -0.56 8.51
C TRP A 271 15.92 -0.98 8.97
N TRP A 272 16.94 -0.75 8.14
CA TRP A 272 18.32 -0.98 8.49
C TRP A 272 19.08 0.35 8.47
N ALA A 273 19.41 0.86 9.68
CA ALA A 273 20.32 1.99 9.88
C ALA A 273 21.77 1.52 10.11
N THR A 274 22.00 0.22 10.06
CA THR A 274 23.30 -0.45 10.05
C THR A 274 23.36 -1.40 8.86
N THR A 275 24.45 -2.10 8.67
CA THR A 275 24.59 -3.09 7.58
C THR A 275 23.44 -4.08 7.61
N ASP A 276 22.70 -4.16 6.51
CA ASP A 276 21.65 -5.13 6.31
C ASP A 276 22.22 -6.52 5.96
N PRO A 277 21.43 -7.60 6.07
CA PRO A 277 21.90 -8.96 5.78
C PRO A 277 21.94 -9.29 4.29
N TRP A 278 21.53 -8.38 3.41
CA TRP A 278 21.36 -8.64 1.99
C TRP A 278 22.70 -8.52 1.26
N THR A 279 23.16 -9.63 0.69
CA THR A 279 24.47 -9.70 0.02
C THR A 279 24.35 -9.77 -1.50
N GLN A 280 23.21 -10.20 -2.01
CA GLN A 280 22.98 -10.34 -3.44
C GLN A 280 22.74 -8.98 -4.10
N ALA A 281 23.40 -8.77 -5.22
CA ALA A 281 23.29 -7.56 -6.01
C ALA A 281 23.11 -7.91 -7.50
N GLY A 282 22.30 -7.09 -8.19
CA GLY A 282 22.17 -7.16 -9.65
C GLY A 282 21.10 -8.07 -10.21
N THR A 283 20.49 -8.95 -9.40
CA THR A 283 19.36 -9.79 -9.84
C THR A 283 18.31 -9.95 -8.77
N CYS A 284 17.06 -9.81 -9.17
CA CYS A 284 15.91 -10.03 -8.31
C CYS A 284 15.64 -11.52 -8.12
N GLY A 285 15.73 -12.31 -9.17
CA GLY A 285 15.47 -13.74 -9.16
C GLY A 285 16.36 -14.53 -10.10
N GLY A 286 16.71 -15.74 -9.72
CA GLY A 286 17.54 -16.70 -10.46
C GLY A 286 17.66 -18.02 -9.72
N ALA A 287 18.36 -19.01 -10.27
CA ALA A 287 18.49 -20.33 -9.67
C ALA A 287 19.51 -20.33 -8.52
N GLY A 288 19.07 -20.08 -7.30
CA GLY A 288 19.77 -20.46 -6.08
C GLY A 288 20.67 -19.43 -5.37
N SER A 289 20.92 -18.27 -5.95
CA SER A 289 21.69 -17.18 -5.30
C SER A 289 21.20 -15.81 -5.73
N ASP A 290 19.92 -15.58 -5.54
CA ASP A 290 19.23 -14.35 -5.87
C ASP A 290 18.71 -13.67 -4.61
N GLN A 291 18.35 -12.39 -4.72
CA GLN A 291 17.82 -11.59 -3.61
C GLN A 291 16.52 -12.20 -3.05
N LEU A 292 15.70 -12.80 -3.88
CA LEU A 292 14.44 -13.43 -3.45
C LEU A 292 14.71 -14.68 -2.61
N GLY A 293 15.66 -15.53 -3.03
CA GLY A 293 16.10 -16.70 -2.27
C GLY A 293 16.76 -16.34 -0.95
N GLU A 294 17.59 -15.29 -0.94
CA GLU A 294 18.23 -14.78 0.28
C GLU A 294 17.20 -14.28 1.29
N LEU A 295 16.22 -13.47 0.83
CA LEU A 295 15.11 -12.99 1.65
C LEU A 295 14.36 -14.16 2.29
N ARG A 296 13.95 -15.15 1.47
CA ARG A 296 13.23 -16.34 1.95
C ARG A 296 14.03 -17.09 3.02
N ASN A 297 15.30 -17.37 2.75
CA ASN A 297 16.16 -18.14 3.67
C ASN A 297 16.36 -17.41 4.99
N TYR A 298 16.61 -16.10 4.94
CA TYR A 298 16.77 -15.28 6.14
C TYR A 298 15.49 -15.25 6.98
N TRP A 299 14.34 -15.02 6.36
CA TRP A 299 13.07 -14.90 7.06
C TRP A 299 12.58 -16.23 7.61
N ASN A 300 12.78 -17.32 6.90
CA ASN A 300 12.45 -18.66 7.38
C ASN A 300 13.34 -19.07 8.57
N ALA A 301 14.59 -18.63 8.62
CA ALA A 301 15.49 -18.92 9.73
C ALA A 301 15.26 -18.01 10.95
N ASN A 302 14.94 -16.73 10.77
CA ASN A 302 15.05 -15.73 11.83
C ASN A 302 13.73 -15.02 12.20
N MET A 303 12.70 -15.04 11.33
CA MET A 303 11.52 -14.16 11.45
C MET A 303 10.19 -14.92 11.50
N GLN A 304 10.20 -16.16 11.96
CA GLN A 304 9.01 -17.03 12.02
C GLN A 304 7.93 -16.50 12.97
N SER A 305 8.32 -15.78 14.02
CA SER A 305 7.41 -15.23 15.02
C SER A 305 6.62 -13.99 14.53
N VAL A 306 6.97 -13.42 13.35
CA VAL A 306 6.29 -12.27 12.79
C VAL A 306 5.03 -12.72 12.04
N PRO A 307 3.81 -12.36 12.50
CA PRO A 307 2.57 -12.73 11.83
C PRO A 307 2.46 -12.02 10.48
N ARG A 308 2.28 -12.80 9.42
CA ARG A 308 2.18 -12.30 8.05
C ARG A 308 1.52 -13.30 7.11
N ALA A 309 0.93 -12.80 6.04
CA ALA A 309 0.51 -13.61 4.90
C ALA A 309 1.64 -13.68 3.84
N LEU A 310 2.36 -12.59 3.65
CA LEU A 310 3.46 -12.45 2.69
C LEU A 310 4.56 -11.56 3.28
N THR A 311 5.79 -11.72 2.76
CA THR A 311 6.91 -10.83 3.04
C THR A 311 7.41 -10.20 1.76
N ALA A 312 7.66 -8.88 1.77
CA ALA A 312 8.27 -8.17 0.67
C ALA A 312 9.58 -7.49 1.12
N LEU A 313 10.64 -7.62 0.34
CA LEU A 313 11.81 -6.77 0.44
C LEU A 313 11.62 -5.55 -0.46
N LEU A 314 11.71 -4.38 0.13
CA LEU A 314 11.73 -3.10 -0.57
C LEU A 314 13.17 -2.62 -0.67
N SER A 315 13.71 -2.52 -1.88
CA SER A 315 15.14 -2.28 -2.12
C SER A 315 15.36 -1.09 -3.03
N ALA A 316 16.33 -0.24 -2.70
CA ALA A 316 16.82 0.80 -3.61
C ALA A 316 17.95 0.32 -4.51
N ARG A 317 18.40 -0.94 -4.37
CA ARG A 317 19.42 -1.54 -5.24
C ARG A 317 18.84 -1.76 -6.64
N ASN A 318 19.71 -1.68 -7.64
CA ASN A 318 19.35 -2.01 -9.01
C ASN A 318 19.26 -3.54 -9.17
N LEU A 319 18.08 -4.10 -8.95
CA LEU A 319 17.82 -5.54 -9.04
C LEU A 319 17.15 -5.93 -10.36
N GLY A 320 17.10 -5.03 -11.35
CA GLY A 320 16.45 -5.29 -12.62
C GLY A 320 14.90 -5.28 -12.56
N GLY A 321 14.31 -4.84 -11.45
CA GLY A 321 12.86 -4.78 -11.25
C GLY A 321 12.37 -5.51 -10.01
N GLY A 322 11.21 -6.15 -10.10
CA GLY A 322 10.61 -6.93 -9.02
C GLY A 322 10.42 -8.40 -9.38
N CYS A 323 10.43 -9.26 -8.39
CA CYS A 323 10.15 -10.68 -8.54
C CYS A 323 9.41 -11.27 -7.35
N ALA A 324 8.68 -12.34 -7.59
CA ALA A 324 7.95 -13.08 -6.58
C ALA A 324 7.73 -14.52 -7.04
N TRP A 325 7.54 -15.44 -6.10
CA TRP A 325 6.99 -16.74 -6.45
C TRP A 325 5.47 -16.65 -6.62
N LEU A 326 4.97 -17.27 -7.64
CA LEU A 326 3.53 -17.35 -7.89
C LEU A 326 2.88 -18.41 -7.00
N TRP A 327 1.58 -18.24 -6.69
CA TRP A 327 0.76 -19.18 -5.92
C TRP A 327 1.20 -19.41 -4.47
N ALA A 328 2.04 -18.53 -3.94
CA ALA A 328 2.68 -18.65 -2.63
C ALA A 328 1.90 -18.00 -1.49
N THR A 329 0.73 -17.41 -1.76
CA THR A 329 -0.08 -16.74 -0.71
C THR A 329 -0.64 -17.76 0.26
N CYS A 330 -0.46 -17.53 1.57
CA CYS A 330 -0.90 -18.40 2.65
C CYS A 330 -0.22 -19.79 2.69
N GLU A 331 0.92 -19.95 2.05
CA GLU A 331 1.76 -21.12 2.24
C GLU A 331 2.38 -21.14 3.64
N ASN A 332 2.76 -22.34 4.07
CA ASN A 332 3.35 -22.55 5.41
C ASN A 332 4.53 -21.56 5.62
N PRO A 333 4.50 -20.72 6.68
CA PRO A 333 5.55 -19.74 6.93
C PRO A 333 6.94 -20.36 7.18
N PHE A 334 7.01 -21.62 7.57
CA PHE A 334 8.27 -22.25 7.95
C PHE A 334 9.14 -22.68 6.77
N ASP A 335 8.54 -23.09 5.66
CA ASP A 335 9.24 -23.50 4.42
C ASP A 335 8.61 -22.86 3.17
N GLY A 336 7.73 -21.89 3.39
CA GLY A 336 6.92 -21.29 2.34
C GLY A 336 7.72 -20.43 1.36
N TYR A 337 7.02 -20.08 0.28
CA TYR A 337 7.50 -19.24 -0.82
C TYR A 337 6.77 -17.90 -0.88
N GLY A 338 6.08 -17.48 0.19
CA GLY A 338 5.32 -16.25 0.28
C GLY A 338 6.19 -14.99 0.36
N TYR A 339 7.12 -14.84 -0.59
CA TYR A 339 8.11 -13.76 -0.62
C TYR A 339 8.12 -13.03 -1.97
N SER A 340 8.42 -11.74 -1.91
CA SER A 340 8.63 -10.89 -3.08
C SER A 340 9.76 -9.90 -2.84
N VAL A 341 10.34 -9.41 -3.92
CA VAL A 341 11.33 -8.34 -3.91
C VAL A 341 10.87 -7.25 -4.87
N SER A 342 10.97 -6.00 -4.47
CA SER A 342 10.79 -4.82 -5.32
C SER A 342 12.09 -4.02 -5.29
N GLY A 343 12.84 -4.07 -6.38
CA GLY A 343 14.08 -3.33 -6.55
C GLY A 343 13.90 -1.96 -7.20
N ASN A 344 14.97 -1.20 -7.33
CA ASN A 344 15.03 0.11 -8.01
C ASN A 344 14.11 1.18 -7.38
N LEU A 345 13.78 1.06 -6.09
CA LEU A 345 12.93 2.05 -5.44
C LEU A 345 13.70 3.37 -5.26
N ALA A 346 13.16 4.44 -5.80
CA ALA A 346 13.78 5.76 -5.76
C ALA A 346 13.43 6.56 -4.50
N GLY A 347 12.43 6.13 -3.73
CA GLY A 347 11.90 6.90 -2.60
C GLY A 347 10.95 8.03 -3.02
N SER A 348 10.41 7.96 -4.23
CA SER A 348 9.53 8.99 -4.81
C SER A 348 8.23 8.40 -5.34
#